data_8e0395fdc6a3a7dd390368bf4d5793dd
#
_entry.id   8e0395fdc6a3a7dd390368bf4d5793dd
#
_cell.length_a   1.000
_cell.length_b   1.000
_cell.length_c   1.000
_cell.angle_alpha   90.00
_cell.angle_beta   90.00
_cell.angle_gamma   90.00
#
_symmetry.space_group_name_H-M   'P 1'
#
loop_
_entity.id
_entity.type
_entity.pdbx_description
1 polymer ?
#
loop_
_entity_poly.entity_id
_entity_poly.type
_entity_poly.pdbx_seq_one_letter_code
_entity_poly.pdbx_strand_id
1 'polypeptide(L)'
;MDVVQTTKPLFPDTLLHIYCLKGHPPQVSDGPGDFLGTWEEDGYSFLFFLQPRQRFVDTLLETCGELEQTDYLTMTYRQWQGDFVEPLKIGRFVLTPPWLKRVPAGDEIGLRFEPGLVFGNGTHPTTLACLTAIEIVCGGAPITRMLDLGTGSGLLALAAARLGCSRVVAVDNNMLAARTARANVIHNGLEAEILVACGHAQHFVQCSSELLVANIGFRVLAELVAEAGLSAHRWLVLSGLNQVETKALLPLLEDNQILLLKRWQSQEKWNTLLCITQFGR
;
A
#
# COMPACT_ATOMS: atom_id res chain seq x y z
N MET A 1 14.83 16.84 6.52
CA MET A 1 14.35 15.46 6.23
C MET A 1 14.15 14.80 7.58
N ASP A 2 12.93 14.78 8.05
CA ASP A 2 12.62 14.13 9.32
C ASP A 2 12.77 12.62 9.13
N VAL A 3 13.68 12.04 9.92
CA VAL A 3 13.88 10.59 9.96
C VAL A 3 12.59 9.99 10.51
N VAL A 4 11.82 9.33 9.64
CA VAL A 4 10.59 8.63 10.01
C VAL A 4 10.93 7.67 11.15
N GLN A 5 10.49 7.99 12.37
CA GLN A 5 10.69 7.11 13.53
C GLN A 5 10.01 5.76 13.27
N THR A 6 10.72 4.68 13.56
CA THR A 6 10.17 3.33 13.43
C THR A 6 9.00 3.16 14.40
N THR A 7 7.90 2.60 13.91
CA THR A 7 6.75 2.20 14.74
C THR A 7 7.20 1.20 15.81
N LYS A 8 6.63 1.28 17.03
CA LYS A 8 6.81 0.23 18.04
C LYS A 8 6.35 -1.10 17.43
N PRO A 9 7.11 -2.19 17.61
CA PRO A 9 6.70 -3.49 17.10
C PRO A 9 5.37 -3.90 17.74
N LEU A 10 4.42 -4.31 16.92
CA LEU A 10 3.15 -4.86 17.37
C LEU A 10 3.25 -6.39 17.39
N PHE A 11 2.76 -6.99 18.46
CA PHE A 11 2.65 -8.44 18.59
C PHE A 11 1.19 -8.88 18.46
N PRO A 12 0.90 -10.13 18.07
CA PRO A 12 -0.46 -10.59 17.83
C PRO A 12 -1.47 -10.28 18.95
N ASP A 13 -1.02 -10.39 20.21
CA ASP A 13 -1.87 -10.16 21.38
C ASP A 13 -1.86 -8.71 21.90
N THR A 14 -1.18 -7.78 21.18
CA THR A 14 -1.20 -6.35 21.51
C THR A 14 -2.64 -5.84 21.42
N LEU A 15 -3.16 -5.28 22.52
CA LEU A 15 -4.48 -4.69 22.56
C LEU A 15 -4.46 -3.31 21.89
N LEU A 16 -5.38 -3.10 20.98
CA LEU A 16 -5.59 -1.83 20.27
C LEU A 16 -6.87 -1.18 20.75
N HIS A 17 -6.80 0.14 20.93
CA HIS A 17 -7.94 1.01 21.15
C HIS A 17 -8.12 1.87 19.89
N ILE A 18 -9.24 1.67 19.18
CA ILE A 18 -9.49 2.22 17.85
C ILE A 18 -10.71 3.15 17.93
N TYR A 19 -10.49 4.42 17.62
CA TYR A 19 -11.57 5.40 17.53
C TYR A 19 -11.91 5.60 16.05
N CYS A 20 -13.16 5.33 15.70
CA CYS A 20 -13.70 5.49 14.36
C CYS A 20 -14.33 6.88 14.25
N LEU A 21 -13.81 7.69 13.35
CA LEU A 21 -14.31 9.04 13.10
C LEU A 21 -14.82 9.12 11.65
N LYS A 22 -15.95 9.79 11.45
CA LYS A 22 -16.36 10.26 10.14
C LYS A 22 -15.67 11.58 9.86
N GLY A 23 -15.06 11.73 8.68
CA GLY A 23 -14.24 12.87 8.30
C GLY A 23 -12.73 12.60 8.46
N HIS A 24 -11.94 13.62 8.13
CA HIS A 24 -10.48 13.55 8.12
C HIS A 24 -9.91 14.49 9.18
N PRO A 25 -9.36 14.00 10.29
CA PRO A 25 -8.70 14.83 11.27
C PRO A 25 -7.44 15.46 10.66
N PRO A 26 -7.02 16.65 11.14
CA PRO A 26 -5.73 17.20 10.77
C PRO A 26 -4.64 16.21 11.16
N GLN A 27 -3.52 16.26 10.45
CA GLN A 27 -2.39 15.37 10.73
C GLN A 27 -1.98 15.50 12.22
N VAL A 28 -2.19 14.44 12.99
CA VAL A 28 -1.85 14.41 14.41
C VAL A 28 -0.34 14.21 14.53
N SER A 29 0.41 15.31 14.53
CA SER A 29 1.88 15.29 14.71
C SER A 29 2.31 15.06 16.16
N ASP A 30 1.52 15.56 17.12
CA ASP A 30 1.82 15.60 18.56
C ASP A 30 0.82 14.78 19.39
N GLY A 31 0.50 13.57 18.93
CA GLY A 31 -0.37 12.67 19.66
C GLY A 31 0.26 12.15 20.97
N PRO A 32 -0.55 11.55 21.87
CA PRO A 32 -0.05 10.84 23.05
C PRO A 32 1.04 9.84 22.68
N GLY A 33 2.02 9.59 23.56
CA GLY A 33 3.17 8.72 23.29
C GLY A 33 2.85 7.25 22.97
N ASP A 34 1.59 6.85 23.09
CA ASP A 34 1.03 5.55 22.71
C ASP A 34 0.14 5.61 21.45
N PHE A 35 0.06 6.77 20.79
CA PHE A 35 -0.58 6.92 19.47
C PHE A 35 0.25 6.20 18.41
N LEU A 36 -0.40 5.31 17.66
CA LEU A 36 0.24 4.50 16.63
C LEU A 36 0.10 5.12 15.24
N GLY A 37 -0.96 5.89 15.03
CA GLY A 37 -1.23 6.58 13.76
C GLY A 37 -2.71 6.59 13.40
N THR A 38 -3.00 7.20 12.24
CA THR A 38 -4.34 7.27 11.65
C THR A 38 -4.36 6.54 10.31
N TRP A 39 -5.33 5.67 10.12
CA TRP A 39 -5.67 5.11 8.81
C TRP A 39 -6.96 5.75 8.30
N GLU A 40 -7.01 6.06 7.02
CA GLU A 40 -8.14 6.72 6.38
C GLU A 40 -8.68 5.88 5.23
N GLU A 41 -9.99 5.63 5.22
CA GLU A 41 -10.66 4.85 4.19
C GLU A 41 -12.14 5.28 4.07
N ASP A 42 -12.60 5.47 2.84
CA ASP A 42 -14.01 5.75 2.50
C ASP A 42 -14.66 6.90 3.29
N GLY A 43 -13.88 7.95 3.61
CA GLY A 43 -14.38 9.10 4.37
C GLY A 43 -14.41 8.90 5.88
N TYR A 44 -13.85 7.80 6.35
CA TYR A 44 -13.65 7.50 7.77
C TYR A 44 -12.16 7.54 8.12
N SER A 45 -11.90 7.86 9.38
CA SER A 45 -10.56 7.83 9.96
C SER A 45 -10.54 6.94 11.19
N PHE A 46 -9.55 6.06 11.27
CA PHE A 46 -9.32 5.13 12.38
C PHE A 46 -8.07 5.56 13.12
N LEU A 47 -8.23 6.03 14.36
CA LEU A 47 -7.14 6.45 15.21
C LEU A 47 -6.76 5.29 16.14
N PHE A 48 -5.51 4.85 16.08
CA PHE A 48 -5.01 3.70 16.83
C PHE A 48 -4.17 4.11 18.04
N PHE A 49 -4.48 3.53 19.20
CA PHE A 49 -3.75 3.74 20.45
C PHE A 49 -3.49 2.41 21.17
N LEU A 50 -2.46 2.39 22.04
CA LEU A 50 -2.21 1.25 22.95
C LEU A 50 -2.97 1.37 24.29
N GLN A 51 -3.55 2.53 24.59
CA GLN A 51 -4.35 2.80 25.79
C GLN A 51 -5.60 3.60 25.41
N PRO A 52 -6.66 3.57 26.24
CA PRO A 52 -7.84 4.41 26.02
C PRO A 52 -7.48 5.91 26.03
N ARG A 53 -7.95 6.66 25.02
CA ARG A 53 -7.62 8.09 24.85
C ARG A 53 -8.84 8.95 24.56
N GLN A 54 -9.99 8.65 25.20
CA GLN A 54 -11.25 9.36 24.94
C GLN A 54 -11.08 10.89 25.07
N ARG A 55 -10.44 11.38 26.14
CA ARG A 55 -10.24 12.82 26.31
C ARG A 55 -9.46 13.49 25.18
N PHE A 56 -8.49 12.78 24.61
CA PHE A 56 -7.75 13.28 23.45
C PHE A 56 -8.67 13.37 22.24
N VAL A 57 -9.50 12.37 22.02
CA VAL A 57 -10.47 12.34 20.90
C VAL A 57 -11.53 13.42 21.09
N ASP A 58 -12.06 13.59 22.31
CA ASP A 58 -13.03 14.67 22.61
C ASP A 58 -12.44 16.07 22.26
N THR A 59 -11.19 16.31 22.66
CA THR A 59 -10.51 17.58 22.32
C THR A 59 -10.34 17.74 20.80
N LEU A 60 -10.04 16.66 20.08
CA LEU A 60 -9.94 16.68 18.63
C LEU A 60 -11.28 17.02 17.96
N LEU A 61 -12.37 16.44 18.45
CA LEU A 61 -13.73 16.70 17.97
C LEU A 61 -14.17 18.15 18.25
N GLU A 62 -13.85 18.69 19.43
CA GLU A 62 -14.14 20.09 19.79
C GLU A 62 -13.37 21.07 18.90
N THR A 63 -12.13 20.72 18.54
CA THR A 63 -11.27 21.59 17.71
C THR A 63 -11.63 21.53 16.23
N CYS A 64 -12.12 20.38 15.76
CA CYS A 64 -12.46 20.09 14.37
C CYS A 64 -13.94 19.76 14.26
N GLY A 65 -14.79 20.80 14.21
CA GLY A 65 -16.26 20.68 14.27
C GLY A 65 -16.94 19.90 13.13
N GLU A 66 -16.17 19.44 12.12
CA GLU A 66 -16.65 18.59 11.02
C GLU A 66 -16.45 17.07 11.30
N LEU A 67 -15.78 16.73 12.40
CA LEU A 67 -15.53 15.36 12.78
C LEU A 67 -16.65 14.81 13.67
N GLU A 68 -17.03 13.57 13.47
CA GLU A 68 -18.01 12.84 14.27
C GLU A 68 -17.42 11.49 14.71
N GLN A 69 -17.38 11.21 16.01
CA GLN A 69 -17.04 9.87 16.49
C GLN A 69 -18.22 8.94 16.23
N THR A 70 -18.01 7.91 15.39
CA THR A 70 -19.03 6.94 15.03
C THR A 70 -18.94 5.67 15.87
N ASP A 71 -17.73 5.29 16.29
CA ASP A 71 -17.53 4.07 17.08
C ASP A 71 -16.24 4.13 17.91
N TYR A 72 -16.13 3.21 18.88
CA TYR A 72 -14.92 2.90 19.63
C TYR A 72 -14.79 1.40 19.78
N LEU A 73 -13.71 0.85 19.22
CA LEU A 73 -13.44 -0.58 19.17
C LEU A 73 -12.23 -0.92 20.03
N THR A 74 -12.28 -2.09 20.64
CA THR A 74 -11.13 -2.67 21.33
C THR A 74 -10.93 -4.09 20.83
N MET A 75 -9.76 -4.36 20.25
CA MET A 75 -9.44 -5.67 19.71
C MET A 75 -7.94 -5.91 19.74
N THR A 76 -7.51 -7.16 19.60
CA THR A 76 -6.09 -7.47 19.46
C THR A 76 -5.60 -7.14 18.06
N TYR A 77 -4.29 -6.91 17.93
CA TYR A 77 -3.65 -6.72 16.62
C TYR A 77 -3.91 -7.89 15.66
N ARG A 78 -3.93 -9.13 16.19
CA ARG A 78 -4.32 -10.34 15.44
C ARG A 78 -5.72 -10.21 14.83
N GLN A 79 -6.70 -9.77 15.63
CA GLN A 79 -8.08 -9.60 15.16
C GLN A 79 -8.18 -8.50 14.07
N TRP A 80 -7.42 -7.40 14.23
CA TRP A 80 -7.35 -6.35 13.21
C TRP A 80 -6.79 -6.87 11.88
N GLN A 81 -5.74 -7.70 11.93
CA GLN A 81 -5.07 -8.24 10.74
C GLN A 81 -5.74 -9.47 10.12
N GLY A 82 -6.89 -9.91 10.64
CA GLY A 82 -7.57 -11.09 10.12
C GLY A 82 -6.73 -12.37 10.27
N ASP A 83 -6.12 -12.53 11.46
CA ASP A 83 -5.33 -13.72 11.83
C ASP A 83 -4.03 -13.95 11.02
N PHE A 84 -3.42 -12.90 10.46
CA PHE A 84 -2.08 -13.00 9.88
C PHE A 84 -1.03 -13.25 10.97
N VAL A 85 -0.92 -14.50 11.40
CA VAL A 85 0.02 -14.94 12.46
C VAL A 85 0.95 -16.06 12.01
N GLU A 86 0.66 -16.67 10.86
CA GLU A 86 1.44 -17.72 10.23
C GLU A 86 1.93 -17.28 8.85
N PRO A 87 2.95 -17.96 8.29
CA PRO A 87 3.43 -17.64 6.95
C PRO A 87 2.33 -17.80 5.90
N LEU A 88 2.12 -16.78 5.08
CA LEU A 88 1.17 -16.76 3.98
C LEU A 88 1.88 -16.96 2.65
N LYS A 89 1.50 -18.00 1.89
CA LYS A 89 2.05 -18.26 0.56
C LYS A 89 1.15 -17.66 -0.53
N ILE A 90 1.77 -16.84 -1.40
CA ILE A 90 1.13 -16.18 -2.55
C ILE A 90 1.99 -16.44 -3.78
N GLY A 91 1.60 -17.38 -4.64
CA GLY A 91 2.45 -17.80 -5.76
C GLY A 91 3.81 -18.30 -5.24
N ARG A 92 4.91 -17.70 -5.69
CA ARG A 92 6.25 -17.96 -5.17
C ARG A 92 6.60 -17.16 -3.92
N PHE A 93 5.87 -16.08 -3.63
CA PHE A 93 6.13 -15.26 -2.45
C PHE A 93 5.64 -15.96 -1.18
N VAL A 94 6.45 -15.88 -0.14
CA VAL A 94 6.08 -16.37 1.20
C VAL A 94 6.28 -15.24 2.20
N LEU A 95 5.17 -14.69 2.65
CA LEU A 95 5.12 -13.64 3.65
C LEU A 95 5.26 -14.28 5.02
N THR A 96 6.32 -13.95 5.74
CA THR A 96 6.59 -14.50 7.07
C THR A 96 6.58 -13.37 8.09
N PRO A 97 5.71 -13.42 9.12
CA PRO A 97 5.73 -12.45 10.22
C PRO A 97 7.13 -12.28 10.81
N PRO A 98 7.55 -11.04 11.20
CA PRO A 98 8.91 -10.78 11.67
C PRO A 98 9.32 -11.57 12.92
N TRP A 99 8.35 -11.99 13.75
CA TRP A 99 8.59 -12.79 14.98
C TRP A 99 8.76 -14.29 14.69
N LEU A 100 8.52 -14.75 13.46
CA LEU A 100 8.74 -16.14 13.06
C LEU A 100 10.07 -16.26 12.28
N LYS A 101 10.70 -17.43 12.43
CA LYS A 101 11.86 -17.81 11.62
C LYS A 101 11.44 -18.86 10.59
N ARG A 102 11.60 -18.53 9.31
CA ARG A 102 11.36 -19.45 8.19
C ARG A 102 12.43 -19.26 7.13
N VAL A 103 12.93 -20.36 6.62
CA VAL A 103 13.82 -20.38 5.45
C VAL A 103 12.97 -20.71 4.25
N PRO A 104 12.98 -19.90 3.18
CA PRO A 104 12.29 -20.24 1.93
C PRO A 104 12.80 -21.55 1.35
N ALA A 105 11.92 -22.34 0.73
CA ALA A 105 12.23 -23.63 0.14
C ALA A 105 12.06 -23.61 -1.39
N GLY A 106 12.97 -24.28 -2.12
CA GLY A 106 12.89 -24.38 -3.56
C GLY A 106 12.97 -23.02 -4.26
N ASP A 107 11.94 -22.69 -5.04
CA ASP A 107 11.81 -21.43 -5.80
C ASP A 107 11.05 -20.32 -5.04
N GLU A 108 10.80 -20.54 -3.75
CA GLU A 108 10.09 -19.58 -2.91
C GLU A 108 10.90 -18.29 -2.71
N ILE A 109 10.21 -17.17 -2.78
CA ILE A 109 10.73 -15.83 -2.48
C ILE A 109 10.24 -15.41 -1.10
N GLY A 110 11.13 -15.48 -0.11
CA GLY A 110 10.80 -15.12 1.27
C GLY A 110 10.77 -13.62 1.48
N LEU A 111 9.71 -13.14 2.12
CA LEU A 111 9.55 -11.77 2.58
C LEU A 111 9.22 -11.78 4.07
N ARG A 112 10.04 -11.10 4.88
CA ARG A 112 9.68 -10.78 6.27
C ARG A 112 8.69 -9.64 6.22
N PHE A 113 7.47 -9.87 6.67
CA PHE A 113 6.39 -8.96 6.40
C PHE A 113 5.46 -8.78 7.60
N GLU A 114 5.19 -7.53 7.93
CA GLU A 114 4.22 -7.11 8.92
C GLU A 114 3.23 -6.15 8.26
N PRO A 115 1.95 -6.52 8.13
CA PRO A 115 0.95 -5.66 7.49
C PRO A 115 0.77 -4.31 8.20
N GLY A 116 1.06 -4.25 9.49
CA GLY A 116 0.82 -3.07 10.32
C GLY A 116 -0.68 -2.78 10.51
N LEU A 117 -1.04 -1.52 10.59
CA LEU A 117 -2.42 -1.07 10.79
C LEU A 117 -3.04 -0.49 9.50
N VAL A 118 -2.47 -0.85 8.34
CA VAL A 118 -2.79 -0.28 7.03
C VAL A 118 -3.27 -1.35 6.05
N PHE A 119 -3.74 -0.93 4.88
CA PHE A 119 -4.13 -1.84 3.81
C PHE A 119 -2.91 -2.62 3.25
N GLY A 120 -3.15 -3.82 2.72
CA GLY A 120 -2.16 -4.60 1.99
C GLY A 120 -1.55 -5.75 2.79
N ASN A 121 -2.37 -6.50 3.55
CA ASN A 121 -1.93 -7.71 4.26
C ASN A 121 -1.60 -8.91 3.34
N GLY A 122 -1.75 -8.75 2.03
CA GLY A 122 -1.46 -9.79 1.03
C GLY A 122 -2.64 -10.67 0.65
N THR A 123 -3.77 -10.65 1.38
CA THR A 123 -4.91 -11.55 1.11
C THR A 123 -5.93 -10.94 0.13
N HIS A 124 -5.91 -9.63 -0.07
CA HIS A 124 -6.86 -8.98 -0.95
C HIS A 124 -6.66 -9.38 -2.42
N PRO A 125 -7.73 -9.66 -3.20
CA PRO A 125 -7.62 -10.10 -4.60
C PRO A 125 -6.81 -9.17 -5.50
N THR A 126 -6.87 -7.85 -5.28
CA THR A 126 -6.08 -6.87 -6.05
C THR A 126 -4.58 -7.02 -5.78
N THR A 127 -4.19 -7.25 -4.53
CA THR A 127 -2.80 -7.48 -4.15
C THR A 127 -2.25 -8.75 -4.81
N LEU A 128 -3.02 -9.85 -4.80
CA LEU A 128 -2.65 -11.10 -5.46
C LEU A 128 -2.43 -10.90 -6.97
N ALA A 129 -3.35 -10.17 -7.62
CA ALA A 129 -3.25 -9.87 -9.04
C ALA A 129 -2.06 -8.96 -9.36
N CYS A 130 -1.79 -7.94 -8.52
CA CYS A 130 -0.61 -7.08 -8.67
C CYS A 130 0.69 -7.86 -8.54
N LEU A 131 0.83 -8.74 -7.53
CA LEU A 131 2.00 -9.60 -7.37
C LEU A 131 2.23 -10.49 -8.60
N THR A 132 1.14 -11.08 -9.13
CA THR A 132 1.19 -11.87 -10.37
C THR A 132 1.64 -11.03 -11.58
N ALA A 133 1.13 -9.79 -11.70
CA ALA A 133 1.49 -8.89 -12.79
C ALA A 133 2.97 -8.47 -12.71
N ILE A 134 3.46 -8.11 -11.51
CA ILE A 134 4.86 -7.76 -11.26
C ILE A 134 5.78 -8.94 -11.62
N GLU A 135 5.41 -10.16 -11.21
CA GLU A 135 6.18 -11.37 -11.52
C GLU A 135 6.27 -11.62 -13.03
N ILE A 136 5.17 -11.45 -13.78
CA ILE A 136 5.15 -11.57 -15.24
C ILE A 136 6.06 -10.51 -15.89
N VAL A 137 5.95 -9.26 -15.47
CA VAL A 137 6.74 -8.15 -16.07
C VAL A 137 8.22 -8.33 -15.77
N CYS A 138 8.59 -8.58 -14.52
CA CYS A 138 9.99 -8.77 -14.11
C CYS A 138 10.60 -10.07 -14.70
N GLY A 139 9.80 -11.09 -14.94
CA GLY A 139 10.25 -12.33 -15.61
C GLY A 139 10.40 -12.21 -17.12
N GLY A 140 9.69 -11.27 -17.75
CA GLY A 140 9.68 -11.06 -19.20
C GLY A 140 10.58 -9.92 -19.71
N ALA A 141 11.03 -9.02 -18.83
CA ALA A 141 11.83 -7.85 -19.18
C ALA A 141 12.79 -7.48 -18.03
N PRO A 142 13.97 -6.93 -18.31
CA PRO A 142 14.86 -6.38 -17.30
C PRO A 142 14.23 -5.09 -16.72
N ILE A 143 13.70 -5.18 -15.50
CA ILE A 143 13.14 -4.05 -14.78
C ILE A 143 14.12 -3.66 -13.68
N THR A 144 14.68 -2.47 -13.79
CA THR A 144 15.63 -1.92 -12.83
C THR A 144 14.95 -0.92 -11.90
N ARG A 145 14.06 -0.08 -12.46
CA ARG A 145 13.36 1.00 -11.73
C ARG A 145 11.87 0.73 -11.67
N MET A 146 11.32 0.79 -10.47
CA MET A 146 9.88 0.69 -10.24
C MET A 146 9.39 1.86 -9.39
N LEU A 147 8.20 2.33 -9.69
CA LEU A 147 7.44 3.28 -8.87
C LEU A 147 6.18 2.58 -8.34
N ASP A 148 6.02 2.55 -7.01
CA ASP A 148 4.86 1.98 -6.32
C ASP A 148 4.06 3.12 -5.66
N LEU A 149 2.91 3.46 -6.25
CA LEU A 149 2.04 4.54 -5.80
C LEU A 149 0.88 3.99 -4.95
N GLY A 150 0.74 4.50 -3.73
CA GLY A 150 -0.15 3.92 -2.73
C GLY A 150 0.41 2.61 -2.20
N THR A 151 1.67 2.65 -1.75
CA THR A 151 2.43 1.43 -1.37
C THR A 151 1.85 0.69 -0.18
N GLY A 152 1.06 1.35 0.68
CA GLY A 152 0.45 0.77 1.87
C GLY A 152 1.49 0.12 2.79
N SER A 153 1.41 -1.18 2.95
CA SER A 153 2.38 -1.98 3.72
C SER A 153 3.76 -2.14 3.06
N GLY A 154 3.93 -1.71 1.81
CA GLY A 154 5.17 -1.88 1.04
C GLY A 154 5.32 -3.23 0.34
N LEU A 155 4.31 -4.09 0.37
CA LEU A 155 4.41 -5.47 -0.14
C LEU A 155 4.79 -5.54 -1.62
N LEU A 156 4.21 -4.71 -2.47
CA LEU A 156 4.46 -4.73 -3.91
C LEU A 156 5.88 -4.25 -4.24
N ALA A 157 6.35 -3.21 -3.52
CA ALA A 157 7.73 -2.72 -3.61
C ALA A 157 8.75 -3.80 -3.19
N LEU A 158 8.51 -4.50 -2.06
CA LEU A 158 9.35 -5.60 -1.58
C LEU A 158 9.42 -6.74 -2.61
N ALA A 159 8.26 -7.13 -3.17
CA ALA A 159 8.18 -8.18 -4.18
C ALA A 159 9.00 -7.82 -5.41
N ALA A 160 8.89 -6.61 -5.92
CA ALA A 160 9.64 -6.14 -7.08
C ALA A 160 11.15 -6.12 -6.80
N ALA A 161 11.60 -5.64 -5.64
CA ALA A 161 13.01 -5.64 -5.27
C ALA A 161 13.57 -7.07 -5.20
N ARG A 162 12.82 -8.03 -4.64
CA ARG A 162 13.22 -9.45 -4.62
C ARG A 162 13.23 -10.10 -6.01
N LEU A 163 12.51 -9.55 -6.96
CA LEU A 163 12.54 -9.99 -8.38
C LEU A 163 13.63 -9.29 -9.20
N GLY A 164 14.46 -8.43 -8.58
CA GLY A 164 15.63 -7.82 -9.22
C GLY A 164 15.52 -6.33 -9.52
N CYS A 165 14.42 -5.66 -9.16
CA CYS A 165 14.34 -4.21 -9.25
C CYS A 165 15.31 -3.59 -8.23
N SER A 166 16.36 -2.93 -8.70
CA SER A 166 17.40 -2.38 -7.82
C SER A 166 17.16 -0.93 -7.40
N ARG A 167 16.11 -0.29 -7.93
CA ARG A 167 15.72 1.10 -7.61
C ARG A 167 14.20 1.19 -7.57
N VAL A 168 13.64 1.05 -6.39
CA VAL A 168 12.20 1.13 -6.15
C VAL A 168 11.90 2.39 -5.34
N VAL A 169 10.93 3.18 -5.80
CA VAL A 169 10.36 4.29 -5.04
C VAL A 169 8.96 3.88 -4.63
N ALA A 170 8.73 3.77 -3.32
CA ALA A 170 7.47 3.39 -2.71
C ALA A 170 6.85 4.62 -2.04
N VAL A 171 5.66 5.02 -2.49
CA VAL A 171 5.03 6.28 -2.08
C VAL A 171 3.65 6.00 -1.48
N ASP A 172 3.36 6.67 -0.37
CA ASP A 172 2.01 6.73 0.19
C ASP A 172 1.74 8.11 0.77
N ASN A 173 0.52 8.60 0.64
CA ASN A 173 0.15 9.89 1.24
C ASN A 173 -0.16 9.76 2.74
N ASN A 174 -0.38 8.56 3.23
CA ASN A 174 -0.60 8.27 4.63
C ASN A 174 0.72 7.99 5.36
N MET A 175 1.02 8.77 6.40
CA MET A 175 2.27 8.64 7.17
C MET A 175 2.40 7.28 7.86
N LEU A 176 1.27 6.69 8.32
CA LEU A 176 1.28 5.37 8.95
C LEU A 176 1.65 4.28 7.93
N ALA A 177 1.14 4.39 6.69
CA ALA A 177 1.50 3.51 5.59
C ALA A 177 3.00 3.64 5.23
N ALA A 178 3.49 4.85 5.06
CA ALA A 178 4.91 5.09 4.77
C ALA A 178 5.83 4.52 5.87
N ARG A 179 5.45 4.66 7.15
CA ARG A 179 6.18 4.07 8.28
C ARG A 179 6.15 2.54 8.26
N THR A 180 4.99 1.95 7.96
CA THR A 180 4.82 0.49 7.85
C THR A 180 5.67 -0.06 6.70
N ALA A 181 5.59 0.55 5.51
CA ALA A 181 6.41 0.17 4.37
C ALA A 181 7.91 0.25 4.69
N ARG A 182 8.36 1.35 5.32
CA ARG A 182 9.76 1.51 5.74
C ARG A 182 10.20 0.42 6.73
N ALA A 183 9.37 0.09 7.72
CA ALA A 183 9.68 -0.99 8.66
C ALA A 183 9.86 -2.34 7.92
N ASN A 184 8.98 -2.64 6.98
CA ASN A 184 9.06 -3.84 6.15
C ASN A 184 10.30 -3.85 5.24
N VAL A 185 10.71 -2.70 4.70
CA VAL A 185 11.97 -2.57 3.95
C VAL A 185 13.16 -2.94 4.84
N ILE A 186 13.22 -2.40 6.06
CA ILE A 186 14.29 -2.69 7.05
C ILE A 186 14.26 -4.17 7.45
N HIS A 187 13.10 -4.76 7.70
CA HIS A 187 12.97 -6.20 8.02
C HIS A 187 13.54 -7.12 6.95
N ASN A 188 13.59 -6.64 5.70
CA ASN A 188 14.11 -7.38 4.57
C ASN A 188 15.54 -7.02 4.18
N GLY A 189 16.18 -6.01 4.80
CA GLY A 189 17.50 -5.49 4.44
C GLY A 189 17.53 -4.95 3.00
N LEU A 190 16.47 -4.22 2.60
CA LEU A 190 16.29 -3.70 1.23
C LEU A 190 16.36 -2.16 1.18
N GLU A 191 17.04 -1.53 2.17
CA GLU A 191 17.15 -0.08 2.28
C GLU A 191 17.99 0.54 1.15
N ALA A 192 18.85 -0.25 0.52
CA ALA A 192 19.63 0.18 -0.64
C ALA A 192 18.83 0.18 -1.95
N GLU A 193 17.82 -0.70 -2.05
CA GLU A 193 16.99 -0.89 -3.24
C GLU A 193 15.69 -0.09 -3.20
N ILE A 194 15.12 0.16 -2.01
CA ILE A 194 13.79 0.76 -1.84
C ILE A 194 13.87 2.05 -1.05
N LEU A 195 13.49 3.15 -1.70
CA LEU A 195 13.23 4.43 -1.06
C LEU A 195 11.73 4.55 -0.74
N VAL A 196 11.40 4.74 0.53
CA VAL A 196 10.02 5.02 0.94
C VAL A 196 9.84 6.52 1.16
N ALA A 197 8.80 7.11 0.56
CA ALA A 197 8.44 8.50 0.68
C ALA A 197 6.98 8.67 1.13
N CYS A 198 6.73 9.66 1.98
CA CYS A 198 5.36 10.10 2.28
C CYS A 198 4.99 11.27 1.39
N GLY A 199 3.92 11.14 0.60
CA GLY A 199 3.46 12.17 -0.31
C GLY A 199 2.38 11.71 -1.29
N HIS A 200 1.78 12.66 -1.99
CA HIS A 200 0.74 12.38 -2.96
C HIS A 200 1.31 11.80 -4.24
N ALA A 201 0.63 10.80 -4.82
CA ALA A 201 1.01 10.09 -6.04
C ALA A 201 1.32 11.03 -7.22
N GLN A 202 0.53 12.12 -7.36
CA GLN A 202 0.67 13.13 -8.41
C GLN A 202 2.06 13.80 -8.42
N HIS A 203 2.70 13.95 -7.26
CA HIS A 203 4.02 14.56 -7.17
C HIS A 203 5.15 13.63 -7.61
N PHE A 204 4.90 12.33 -7.68
CA PHE A 204 5.92 11.31 -7.99
C PHE A 204 5.72 10.67 -9.37
N VAL A 205 4.54 10.76 -9.98
CA VAL A 205 4.22 10.10 -11.25
C VAL A 205 5.16 10.49 -12.40
N GLN A 206 5.81 11.64 -12.31
CA GLN A 206 6.82 12.09 -13.29
C GLN A 206 8.21 11.44 -13.08
N CYS A 207 8.41 10.71 -11.98
CA CYS A 207 9.66 9.97 -11.74
C CYS A 207 9.73 8.77 -12.68
N SER A 208 10.47 8.90 -13.78
CA SER A 208 10.58 7.87 -14.82
C SER A 208 11.01 6.51 -14.27
N SER A 209 10.24 5.47 -14.60
CA SER A 209 10.54 4.07 -14.26
C SER A 209 10.17 3.13 -15.40
N GLU A 210 10.73 1.92 -15.41
CA GLU A 210 10.32 0.88 -16.36
C GLU A 210 8.96 0.29 -15.98
N LEU A 211 8.63 0.22 -14.67
CA LEU A 211 7.39 -0.30 -14.14
C LEU A 211 6.78 0.70 -13.15
N LEU A 212 5.51 1.05 -13.37
CA LEU A 212 4.68 1.73 -12.38
C LEU A 212 3.60 0.75 -11.89
N VAL A 213 3.43 0.66 -10.58
CA VAL A 213 2.34 -0.06 -9.94
C VAL A 213 1.51 0.92 -9.12
N ALA A 214 0.19 0.86 -9.26
CA ALA A 214 -0.74 1.68 -8.49
C ALA A 214 -1.97 0.83 -8.14
N ASN A 215 -2.04 0.38 -6.89
CA ASN A 215 -3.20 -0.31 -6.33
C ASN A 215 -3.98 0.64 -5.42
N ILE A 216 -4.64 1.63 -6.04
CA ILE A 216 -5.27 2.78 -5.38
C ILE A 216 -6.66 3.04 -5.95
N GLY A 217 -7.44 3.91 -5.27
CA GLY A 217 -8.79 4.24 -5.70
C GLY A 217 -8.88 4.89 -7.08
N PHE A 218 -9.98 4.62 -7.79
CA PHE A 218 -10.27 5.07 -9.15
C PHE A 218 -10.03 6.56 -9.38
N ARG A 219 -10.47 7.42 -8.44
CA ARG A 219 -10.34 8.86 -8.59
C ARG A 219 -8.89 9.29 -8.82
N VAL A 220 -7.98 8.79 -8.00
CA VAL A 220 -6.54 9.12 -8.12
C VAL A 220 -5.97 8.53 -9.42
N LEU A 221 -6.32 7.29 -9.78
CA LEU A 221 -5.89 6.69 -11.04
C LEU A 221 -6.35 7.50 -12.25
N ALA A 222 -7.60 7.95 -12.27
CA ALA A 222 -8.14 8.75 -13.38
C ALA A 222 -7.42 10.11 -13.51
N GLU A 223 -7.12 10.76 -12.38
CA GLU A 223 -6.31 11.98 -12.35
C GLU A 223 -4.91 11.75 -12.94
N LEU A 224 -4.21 10.67 -12.51
CA LEU A 224 -2.88 10.35 -13.00
C LEU A 224 -2.84 10.05 -14.51
N VAL A 225 -3.88 9.38 -15.03
CA VAL A 225 -4.03 9.12 -16.47
C VAL A 225 -4.26 10.41 -17.24
N ALA A 226 -5.17 11.28 -16.75
CA ALA A 226 -5.53 12.53 -17.43
C ALA A 226 -4.36 13.54 -17.49
N GLU A 227 -3.49 13.57 -16.49
CA GLU A 227 -2.32 14.45 -16.44
C GLU A 227 -1.14 13.96 -17.31
N ALA A 228 -1.32 12.91 -18.12
CA ALA A 228 -0.31 12.30 -18.98
C ALA A 228 0.96 11.84 -18.23
N GLY A 229 0.90 11.75 -16.90
CA GLY A 229 2.05 11.34 -16.07
C GLY A 229 2.48 9.90 -16.31
N LEU A 230 1.54 9.04 -16.71
CA LEU A 230 1.80 7.61 -16.91
C LEU A 230 2.65 7.31 -18.15
N SER A 231 2.78 8.23 -19.09
CA SER A 231 3.63 8.05 -20.30
C SER A 231 5.14 7.96 -20.00
N ALA A 232 5.56 8.39 -18.80
CA ALA A 232 6.95 8.28 -18.34
C ALA A 232 7.37 6.84 -17.97
N HIS A 233 6.41 5.90 -17.98
CA HIS A 233 6.59 4.50 -17.55
C HIS A 233 6.25 3.55 -18.69
N ARG A 234 7.05 2.49 -18.86
CA ARG A 234 6.81 1.52 -19.92
C ARG A 234 5.68 0.54 -19.58
N TRP A 235 5.75 -0.04 -18.39
CA TRP A 235 4.77 -1.02 -17.90
C TRP A 235 3.95 -0.39 -16.80
N LEU A 236 2.63 -0.62 -16.84
CA LEU A 236 1.71 -0.12 -15.83
C LEU A 236 0.90 -1.29 -15.26
N VAL A 237 0.84 -1.38 -13.93
CA VAL A 237 -0.08 -2.27 -13.20
C VAL A 237 -1.03 -1.36 -12.43
N LEU A 238 -2.28 -1.25 -12.92
CA LEU A 238 -3.32 -0.38 -12.36
C LEU A 238 -4.39 -1.26 -11.71
N SER A 239 -4.67 -1.05 -10.43
CA SER A 239 -5.53 -1.92 -9.63
C SER A 239 -6.32 -1.13 -8.58
N GLY A 240 -7.17 -1.84 -7.81
CA GLY A 240 -8.08 -1.20 -6.86
C GLY A 240 -9.39 -0.75 -7.51
N LEU A 241 -9.74 -1.28 -8.67
CA LEU A 241 -10.87 -0.87 -9.49
C LEU A 241 -12.02 -1.87 -9.41
N ASN A 242 -13.23 -1.40 -9.18
CA ASN A 242 -14.43 -2.18 -9.41
C ASN A 242 -14.79 -2.24 -10.91
N GLN A 243 -15.87 -2.94 -11.26
CA GLN A 243 -16.26 -3.13 -12.65
C GLN A 243 -16.72 -1.82 -13.34
N VAL A 244 -17.40 -0.93 -12.60
CA VAL A 244 -17.87 0.36 -13.13
C VAL A 244 -16.70 1.29 -13.37
N GLU A 245 -15.82 1.39 -12.39
CA GLU A 245 -14.58 2.18 -12.45
C GLU A 245 -13.66 1.72 -13.56
N THR A 246 -13.51 0.40 -13.73
CA THR A 246 -12.74 -0.15 -14.85
C THR A 246 -13.29 0.29 -16.20
N LYS A 247 -14.62 0.21 -16.39
CA LYS A 247 -15.26 0.67 -17.63
C LYS A 247 -15.06 2.17 -17.88
N ALA A 248 -15.00 2.97 -16.82
CA ALA A 248 -14.74 4.40 -16.92
C ALA A 248 -13.26 4.72 -17.21
N LEU A 249 -12.32 3.90 -16.70
CA LEU A 249 -10.89 4.11 -16.91
C LEU A 249 -10.43 3.72 -18.32
N LEU A 250 -10.99 2.67 -18.92
CA LEU A 250 -10.54 2.15 -20.23
C LEU A 250 -10.49 3.20 -21.34
N PRO A 251 -11.52 4.04 -21.57
CA PRO A 251 -11.45 5.09 -22.56
C PRO A 251 -10.32 6.11 -22.27
N LEU A 252 -10.10 6.46 -21.01
CA LEU A 252 -9.02 7.37 -20.64
C LEU A 252 -7.63 6.78 -20.97
N LEU A 253 -7.45 5.46 -20.80
CA LEU A 253 -6.21 4.78 -21.19
C LEU A 253 -6.02 4.83 -22.72
N GLU A 254 -7.08 4.57 -23.50
CA GLU A 254 -7.04 4.62 -24.97
C GLU A 254 -6.71 6.03 -25.47
N ASP A 255 -7.34 7.07 -24.95
CA ASP A 255 -7.09 8.47 -25.28
C ASP A 255 -5.64 8.88 -24.98
N ASN A 256 -5.02 8.30 -23.97
CA ASN A 256 -3.63 8.52 -23.60
C ASN A 256 -2.65 7.51 -24.23
N GLN A 257 -3.09 6.74 -25.23
CA GLN A 257 -2.28 5.76 -25.97
C GLN A 257 -1.64 4.69 -25.07
N ILE A 258 -2.36 4.30 -24.01
CA ILE A 258 -1.98 3.23 -23.10
C ILE A 258 -2.72 1.96 -23.50
N LEU A 259 -1.97 0.94 -23.92
CA LEU A 259 -2.53 -0.31 -24.42
C LEU A 259 -2.75 -1.31 -23.27
N LEU A 260 -3.97 -1.78 -23.11
CA LEU A 260 -4.30 -2.88 -22.20
C LEU A 260 -3.80 -4.21 -22.77
N LEU A 261 -2.93 -4.92 -22.04
CA LEU A 261 -2.39 -6.22 -22.42
C LEU A 261 -3.13 -7.37 -21.72
N LYS A 262 -3.43 -7.20 -20.45
CA LYS A 262 -4.10 -8.24 -19.66
C LYS A 262 -4.96 -7.63 -18.55
N ARG A 263 -6.07 -8.30 -18.26
CA ARG A 263 -6.95 -7.96 -17.14
C ARG A 263 -7.14 -9.20 -16.27
N TRP A 264 -6.98 -9.04 -14.97
CA TRP A 264 -7.41 -9.98 -13.96
C TRP A 264 -8.70 -9.46 -13.32
N GLN A 265 -9.68 -10.33 -13.18
CA GLN A 265 -10.93 -10.03 -12.54
C GLN A 265 -11.15 -11.06 -11.42
N SER A 266 -11.31 -10.61 -10.19
CA SER A 266 -11.73 -11.48 -9.10
C SER A 266 -13.22 -11.80 -9.20
N GLN A 267 -13.65 -12.91 -8.60
CA GLN A 267 -15.00 -13.47 -8.76
C GLN A 267 -16.11 -12.47 -8.43
N GLU A 268 -15.88 -11.42 -7.69
CA GLU A 268 -16.97 -10.59 -7.19
C GLU A 268 -16.92 -9.12 -7.57
N LYS A 269 -15.77 -8.48 -7.82
CA LYS A 269 -15.80 -7.02 -8.03
C LYS A 269 -14.51 -6.39 -8.56
N TRP A 270 -13.32 -6.90 -8.21
CA TRP A 270 -12.08 -6.16 -8.37
C TRP A 270 -11.33 -6.49 -9.65
N ASN A 271 -10.72 -5.48 -10.24
CA ASN A 271 -9.93 -5.61 -11.44
C ASN A 271 -8.52 -5.07 -11.25
N THR A 272 -7.57 -5.75 -11.92
CA THR A 272 -6.19 -5.32 -12.09
C THR A 272 -5.87 -5.35 -13.57
N LEU A 273 -5.28 -4.28 -14.07
CA LEU A 273 -4.94 -4.08 -15.46
C LEU A 273 -3.43 -4.07 -15.63
N LEU A 274 -2.88 -4.87 -16.53
CA LEU A 274 -1.52 -4.76 -17.01
C LEU A 274 -1.54 -4.04 -18.35
N CYS A 275 -0.90 -2.90 -18.39
CA CYS A 275 -0.86 -2.06 -19.59
C CYS A 275 0.58 -1.76 -20.00
N ILE A 276 0.74 -1.31 -21.24
CA ILE A 276 1.99 -0.81 -21.79
C ILE A 276 1.77 0.54 -22.47
N THR A 277 2.69 1.46 -22.29
CA THR A 277 2.69 2.74 -22.99
C THR A 277 3.42 2.63 -24.33
N GLN A 278 3.10 3.50 -25.28
CA GLN A 278 3.81 3.57 -26.56
C GLN A 278 5.19 4.25 -26.44
N PHE A 279 5.47 4.92 -25.33
CA PHE A 279 6.70 5.64 -25.01
C PHE A 279 7.80 4.75 -24.43
N GLY A 280 8.16 3.72 -25.06
CA GLY A 280 9.22 2.82 -24.62
C GLY A 280 9.91 2.15 -25.81
N ARG A 281 9.86 2.80 -26.95
CA ARG A 281 10.62 2.37 -28.15
C ARG A 281 11.87 3.19 -28.34
#